data_a788b624405176c874b98201d9e0a9b5
#
_entry.id   a788b624405176c874b98201d9e0a9b5
#
_cell.length_a   1.000
_cell.length_b   1.000
_cell.length_c   1.000
_cell.angle_alpha   90.00
_cell.angle_beta   90.00
_cell.angle_gamma   90.00
#
_symmetry.space_group_name_H-M   'P 1'
#
loop_
_entity.id
_entity.type
_entity.pdbx_description
1 polymer ?
#
loop_
_entity_poly.entity_id
_entity_poly.type
_entity_poly.pdbx_seq_one_letter_code
_entity_poly.pdbx_strand_id
1 'polypeptide(L)'
;MPLSPGPFTGRTITSLAQDLREGRTTAVELVEQALEAIAERDPALGAFVTVDADGALAAARRADAELGTGTYRGPLHGVPVGVKDLFMVAGLPATMGSRHFAGYVADSDAESVTRLRRAGAVVVGKTTTHEFAYGPTGDRSANGPSRNPWDPERMSGGSSGGSAAAVAAGLVPLALGTDTGGSVRIPAALCGIAGFKPSYGAISAEGVFPLARSFDHVGVLAGDEGDCLLAYRCLASAQLREDPGPARVAWLDPSELFDGDPRVVDAVRAIAESRLARSELEEVRLRAGLGEEFRETYTVIQSCEAVAVHAARIAQAPELFDPELLERLRTAAQIPGWQYVAAVAARSRLAEAAATLFERHDVLALPTVPITAPLLQQRETEVDGRTVAVRPALLSMTSLWNVLGLPALTVPAGTVDGLPVGLQLVCRPGRELRLFEAAGMA
;
A
#
# COMPACT_ATOMS: atom_id res chain seq x y z
N MET A 1 7.77 -7.15 -21.88
CA MET A 1 9.17 -7.01 -21.40
C MET A 1 9.21 -5.99 -20.29
N PRO A 2 9.99 -6.20 -19.22
CA PRO A 2 10.14 -5.23 -18.15
C PRO A 2 10.57 -3.86 -18.69
N LEU A 3 10.06 -2.79 -18.09
CA LEU A 3 10.52 -1.45 -18.42
C LEU A 3 11.97 -1.23 -17.94
N SER A 4 12.73 -0.42 -18.65
CA SER A 4 14.07 -0.03 -18.21
C SER A 4 13.98 0.72 -16.87
N PRO A 5 14.98 0.55 -15.96
CA PRO A 5 14.99 1.24 -14.67
C PRO A 5 14.91 2.77 -14.78
N GLY A 6 14.12 3.41 -13.94
CA GLY A 6 14.03 4.87 -13.83
C GLY A 6 15.13 5.45 -12.93
N PRO A 7 15.20 6.80 -12.83
CA PRO A 7 16.28 7.50 -12.13
C PRO A 7 16.37 7.19 -10.62
N PHE A 8 15.27 6.74 -10.01
CA PHE A 8 15.24 6.43 -8.58
C PHE A 8 15.33 4.92 -8.28
N THR A 9 15.43 4.06 -9.30
CA THR A 9 15.60 2.62 -9.08
C THR A 9 16.91 2.34 -8.34
N GLY A 10 16.83 1.66 -7.18
CA GLY A 10 18.00 1.32 -6.36
C GLY A 10 18.63 2.50 -5.60
N ARG A 11 18.07 3.70 -5.67
CA ARG A 11 18.49 4.85 -4.86
C ARG A 11 17.62 4.96 -3.60
N THR A 12 18.25 4.99 -2.43
CA THR A 12 17.56 5.16 -1.16
C THR A 12 17.33 6.64 -0.86
N ILE A 13 16.28 6.96 -0.10
CA ILE A 13 16.02 8.32 0.40
C ILE A 13 17.21 8.82 1.22
N THR A 14 17.84 7.94 2.00
CA THR A 14 19.05 8.27 2.76
C THR A 14 20.18 8.75 1.84
N SER A 15 20.42 8.05 0.72
CA SER A 15 21.45 8.46 -0.25
C SER A 15 21.10 9.78 -0.93
N LEU A 16 19.82 9.99 -1.31
CA LEU A 16 19.33 11.23 -1.88
C LEU A 16 19.49 12.41 -0.93
N ALA A 17 19.11 12.22 0.34
CA ALA A 17 19.25 13.23 1.40
C ALA A 17 20.72 13.60 1.66
N GLN A 18 21.63 12.63 1.55
CA GLN A 18 23.06 12.88 1.68
C GLN A 18 23.56 13.69 0.48
N ASP A 19 23.21 13.32 -0.75
CA ASP A 19 23.60 14.04 -1.98
C ASP A 19 23.13 15.49 -1.95
N LEU A 20 21.89 15.75 -1.51
CA LEU A 20 21.33 17.10 -1.35
C LEU A 20 22.12 17.93 -0.31
N ARG A 21 22.42 17.34 0.85
CA ARG A 21 23.16 18.04 1.92
C ARG A 21 24.61 18.37 1.55
N GLU A 22 25.23 17.52 0.76
CA GLU A 22 26.61 17.68 0.32
C GLU A 22 26.73 18.47 -1.00
N GLY A 23 25.58 18.91 -1.56
CA GLY A 23 25.54 19.69 -2.80
C GLY A 23 25.95 18.91 -4.06
N ARG A 24 25.87 17.56 -4.01
CA ARG A 24 26.12 16.70 -5.19
C ARG A 24 24.93 16.70 -6.16
N THR A 25 23.76 17.06 -5.67
CA THR A 25 22.56 17.28 -6.46
C THR A 25 21.71 18.38 -5.79
N THR A 26 20.70 18.86 -6.48
CA THR A 26 19.72 19.82 -5.99
C THR A 26 18.33 19.22 -5.98
N ALA A 27 17.41 19.80 -5.20
CA ALA A 27 16.01 19.38 -5.21
C ALA A 27 15.37 19.63 -6.59
N VAL A 28 15.77 20.71 -7.26
CA VAL A 28 15.32 21.02 -8.63
C VAL A 28 15.74 19.88 -9.58
N GLU A 29 17.01 19.46 -9.58
CA GLU A 29 17.48 18.35 -10.42
C GLU A 29 16.74 17.05 -10.14
N LEU A 30 16.47 16.71 -8.87
CA LEU A 30 15.72 15.50 -8.53
C LEU A 30 14.27 15.56 -9.04
N VAL A 31 13.63 16.71 -8.93
CA VAL A 31 12.26 16.91 -9.42
C VAL A 31 12.23 16.90 -10.96
N GLU A 32 13.19 17.52 -11.63
CA GLU A 32 13.31 17.44 -13.10
C GLU A 32 13.49 16.00 -13.57
N GLN A 33 14.37 15.22 -12.93
CA GLN A 33 14.54 13.79 -13.21
C GLN A 33 13.22 13.00 -13.02
N ALA A 34 12.45 13.30 -11.97
CA ALA A 34 11.14 12.68 -11.76
C ALA A 34 10.15 13.04 -12.87
N LEU A 35 10.04 14.32 -13.22
CA LEU A 35 9.12 14.81 -14.25
C LEU A 35 9.46 14.26 -15.65
N GLU A 36 10.73 14.20 -16.00
CA GLU A 36 11.21 13.61 -17.26
C GLU A 36 10.90 12.12 -17.32
N ALA A 37 11.20 11.37 -16.24
CA ALA A 37 10.91 9.95 -16.16
C ALA A 37 9.39 9.66 -16.23
N ILE A 38 8.56 10.49 -15.60
CA ILE A 38 7.11 10.40 -15.70
C ILE A 38 6.66 10.65 -17.15
N ALA A 39 7.13 11.72 -17.78
CA ALA A 39 6.75 12.04 -19.16
C ALA A 39 7.14 10.95 -20.16
N GLU A 40 8.29 10.29 -19.96
CA GLU A 40 8.80 9.23 -20.84
C GLU A 40 8.07 7.89 -20.63
N ARG A 41 7.81 7.49 -19.39
CA ARG A 41 7.47 6.10 -19.01
C ARG A 41 6.02 5.91 -18.59
N ASP A 42 5.40 6.95 -18.01
CA ASP A 42 4.05 6.84 -17.47
C ASP A 42 2.97 6.59 -18.54
N PRO A 43 3.11 7.01 -19.81
CA PRO A 43 2.17 6.61 -20.86
C PRO A 43 1.98 5.09 -21.01
N ALA A 44 3.01 4.28 -20.66
CA ALA A 44 2.93 2.82 -20.69
C ALA A 44 2.40 2.23 -19.37
N LEU A 45 2.43 2.99 -18.27
CA LEU A 45 2.11 2.51 -16.92
C LEU A 45 0.77 3.00 -16.40
N GLY A 46 0.40 4.25 -16.69
CA GLY A 46 -0.76 4.92 -16.10
C GLY A 46 -0.63 5.06 -14.58
N ALA A 47 0.59 5.29 -14.08
CA ALA A 47 0.85 5.41 -12.65
C ALA A 47 0.39 6.75 -12.09
N PHE A 48 0.39 7.82 -12.89
CA PHE A 48 -0.07 9.16 -12.51
C PHE A 48 -1.37 9.54 -13.22
N VAL A 49 -2.26 10.21 -12.50
CA VAL A 49 -3.48 10.84 -13.05
C VAL A 49 -3.33 12.34 -13.20
N THR A 50 -2.45 12.95 -12.41
CA THR A 50 -2.15 14.39 -12.44
C THR A 50 -0.68 14.58 -12.09
N VAL A 51 0.02 15.38 -12.89
CA VAL A 51 1.40 15.81 -12.63
C VAL A 51 1.38 17.31 -12.40
N ASP A 52 1.96 17.76 -11.29
CA ASP A 52 2.07 19.19 -10.89
C ASP A 52 3.49 19.70 -11.15
N ALA A 53 3.87 19.82 -12.41
CA ALA A 53 5.23 20.21 -12.78
C ALA A 53 5.63 21.59 -12.21
N ASP A 54 4.77 22.59 -12.37
CA ASP A 54 5.05 23.96 -11.94
C ASP A 54 5.13 24.09 -10.41
N GLY A 55 4.17 23.49 -9.69
CA GLY A 55 4.14 23.48 -8.24
C GLY A 55 5.30 22.70 -7.64
N ALA A 56 5.66 21.55 -8.23
CA ALA A 56 6.79 20.73 -7.82
C ALA A 56 8.12 21.48 -8.00
N LEU A 57 8.37 22.09 -9.16
CA LEU A 57 9.57 22.89 -9.39
C LEU A 57 9.64 24.12 -8.47
N ALA A 58 8.51 24.78 -8.21
CA ALA A 58 8.47 25.89 -7.26
C ALA A 58 8.79 25.42 -5.82
N ALA A 59 8.30 24.24 -5.41
CA ALA A 59 8.63 23.66 -4.12
C ALA A 59 10.10 23.23 -4.03
N ALA A 60 10.64 22.65 -5.10
CA ALA A 60 12.05 22.25 -5.18
C ALA A 60 13.00 23.45 -5.05
N ARG A 61 12.71 24.57 -5.76
CA ARG A 61 13.50 25.82 -5.62
C ARG A 61 13.47 26.38 -4.19
N ARG A 62 12.35 26.27 -3.48
CA ARG A 62 12.28 26.65 -2.05
C ARG A 62 13.13 25.72 -1.19
N ALA A 63 13.10 24.41 -1.43
CA ALA A 63 13.93 23.44 -0.72
C ALA A 63 15.43 23.73 -0.92
N ASP A 64 15.86 24.01 -2.15
CA ASP A 64 17.25 24.37 -2.45
C ASP A 64 17.67 25.68 -1.77
N ALA A 65 16.81 26.71 -1.76
CA ALA A 65 17.08 27.95 -1.05
C ALA A 65 17.23 27.73 0.47
N GLU A 66 16.38 26.90 1.07
CA GLU A 66 16.47 26.52 2.49
C GLU A 66 17.77 25.77 2.79
N LEU A 67 18.11 24.75 1.99
CA LEU A 67 19.36 23.99 2.13
C LEU A 67 20.59 24.92 1.97
N GLY A 68 20.56 25.82 1.01
CA GLY A 68 21.62 26.82 0.80
C GLY A 68 21.83 27.79 1.95
N THR A 69 20.81 28.01 2.78
CA THR A 69 20.90 28.80 4.03
C THR A 69 21.15 27.96 5.29
N GLY A 70 21.38 26.64 5.13
CA GLY A 70 21.64 25.71 6.23
C GLY A 70 20.38 25.20 6.94
N THR A 71 19.19 25.48 6.41
CA THR A 71 17.94 24.93 6.95
C THR A 71 17.73 23.51 6.42
N TYR A 72 17.69 22.52 7.30
CA TYR A 72 17.46 21.12 6.98
C TYR A 72 16.23 20.59 7.74
N ARG A 73 15.20 20.18 7.01
CA ARG A 73 13.91 19.72 7.58
C ARG A 73 13.88 18.21 7.87
N GLY A 74 14.91 17.49 7.48
CA GLY A 74 15.01 16.03 7.63
C GLY A 74 15.23 15.31 6.30
N PRO A 75 15.24 13.98 6.31
CA PRO A 75 15.68 13.18 5.17
C PRO A 75 14.75 13.26 3.94
N LEU A 76 13.53 13.75 4.09
CA LEU A 76 12.62 13.98 2.95
C LEU A 76 12.78 15.37 2.32
N HIS A 77 13.67 16.22 2.83
CA HIS A 77 13.81 17.59 2.33
C HIS A 77 14.33 17.61 0.89
N GLY A 78 13.50 18.10 -0.04
CA GLY A 78 13.79 18.14 -1.48
C GLY A 78 13.49 16.84 -2.25
N VAL A 79 13.02 15.78 -1.58
CA VAL A 79 12.74 14.48 -2.20
C VAL A 79 11.39 14.50 -2.94
N PRO A 80 11.32 14.09 -4.23
CA PRO A 80 10.07 14.00 -4.97
C PRO A 80 9.22 12.82 -4.49
N VAL A 81 7.90 13.04 -4.30
CA VAL A 81 6.96 12.01 -3.83
C VAL A 81 5.66 12.00 -4.62
N GLY A 82 5.10 10.78 -4.85
CA GLY A 82 3.77 10.57 -5.40
C GLY A 82 2.71 10.46 -4.31
N VAL A 83 1.49 10.92 -4.57
CA VAL A 83 0.38 10.85 -3.60
C VAL A 83 -0.85 10.25 -4.25
N LYS A 84 -1.34 9.13 -3.71
CA LYS A 84 -2.53 8.44 -4.24
C LYS A 84 -3.73 9.38 -4.37
N ASP A 85 -4.50 9.20 -5.44
CA ASP A 85 -5.63 10.08 -5.78
C ASP A 85 -6.89 9.89 -4.92
N LEU A 86 -6.68 9.58 -3.66
CA LEU A 86 -7.68 9.64 -2.57
C LEU A 86 -7.34 10.72 -1.54
N PHE A 87 -6.09 11.19 -1.53
CA PHE A 87 -5.65 12.23 -0.61
C PHE A 87 -5.98 13.60 -1.19
N MET A 88 -6.51 14.47 -0.36
CA MET A 88 -6.63 15.88 -0.70
C MET A 88 -5.23 16.50 -0.74
N VAL A 89 -4.92 17.16 -1.85
CA VAL A 89 -3.71 17.97 -2.05
C VAL A 89 -4.18 19.30 -2.56
N ALA A 90 -4.01 20.37 -1.77
CA ALA A 90 -4.51 21.70 -2.06
C ALA A 90 -4.10 22.16 -3.46
N GLY A 91 -5.07 22.59 -4.26
CA GLY A 91 -4.88 23.07 -5.63
C GLY A 91 -4.80 21.98 -6.69
N LEU A 92 -4.78 20.69 -6.32
CA LEU A 92 -4.74 19.60 -7.29
C LEU A 92 -6.09 18.88 -7.44
N PRO A 93 -6.38 18.31 -8.62
CA PRO A 93 -7.51 17.42 -8.82
C PRO A 93 -7.47 16.24 -7.85
N ALA A 94 -8.66 15.84 -7.37
CA ALA A 94 -8.84 14.67 -6.53
C ALA A 94 -10.04 13.89 -7.08
N THR A 95 -9.76 12.92 -7.98
CA THR A 95 -10.80 12.24 -8.76
C THR A 95 -11.31 10.98 -8.10
N MET A 96 -10.62 10.45 -7.08
CA MET A 96 -10.92 9.15 -6.45
C MET A 96 -10.97 7.99 -7.46
N GLY A 97 -10.38 8.17 -8.64
CA GLY A 97 -10.50 7.23 -9.76
C GLY A 97 -11.91 7.13 -10.36
N SER A 98 -12.80 8.10 -10.14
CA SER A 98 -14.22 8.04 -10.45
C SER A 98 -14.72 9.26 -11.22
N ARG A 99 -15.67 9.04 -12.13
CA ARG A 99 -16.39 10.10 -12.86
C ARG A 99 -17.25 10.98 -11.95
N HIS A 100 -17.61 10.51 -10.77
CA HIS A 100 -18.32 11.31 -9.77
C HIS A 100 -17.55 12.55 -9.28
N PHE A 101 -16.24 12.53 -9.41
CA PHE A 101 -15.35 13.61 -8.98
C PHE A 101 -14.64 14.29 -10.16
N ALA A 102 -15.17 14.15 -11.38
CA ALA A 102 -14.64 14.86 -12.54
C ALA A 102 -14.65 16.37 -12.30
N GLY A 103 -13.45 16.99 -12.37
CA GLY A 103 -13.28 18.42 -12.15
C GLY A 103 -13.24 18.88 -10.69
N TYR A 104 -13.32 17.96 -9.72
CA TYR A 104 -13.13 18.34 -8.31
C TYR A 104 -11.66 18.64 -8.01
N VAL A 105 -11.40 19.80 -7.43
CA VAL A 105 -10.09 20.25 -6.99
C VAL A 105 -10.13 20.44 -5.47
N ALA A 106 -9.14 19.88 -4.77
CA ALA A 106 -9.06 19.99 -3.32
C ALA A 106 -8.67 21.41 -2.89
N ASP A 107 -9.32 21.93 -1.84
CA ASP A 107 -9.06 23.27 -1.26
C ASP A 107 -8.04 23.22 -0.12
N SER A 108 -7.76 22.04 0.42
CA SER A 108 -6.88 21.83 1.57
C SER A 108 -6.06 20.55 1.40
N ASP A 109 -4.95 20.46 2.14
CA ASP A 109 -4.15 19.25 2.21
C ASP A 109 -4.72 18.26 3.22
N ALA A 110 -4.63 16.97 2.93
CA ALA A 110 -4.75 15.92 3.95
C ALA A 110 -3.64 16.09 5.01
N GLU A 111 -3.91 15.68 6.26
CA GLU A 111 -2.94 15.81 7.36
C GLU A 111 -1.60 15.12 7.04
N SER A 112 -1.63 13.94 6.42
CA SER A 112 -0.42 13.23 5.98
C SER A 112 0.35 13.98 4.88
N VAL A 113 -0.33 14.67 3.97
CA VAL A 113 0.32 15.54 2.96
C VAL A 113 0.94 16.77 3.62
N THR A 114 0.24 17.38 4.57
CA THR A 114 0.77 18.49 5.38
C THR A 114 2.05 18.09 6.09
N ARG A 115 2.11 16.89 6.68
CA ARG A 115 3.32 16.37 7.34
C ARG A 115 4.46 16.13 6.36
N LEU A 116 4.20 15.54 5.19
CA LEU A 116 5.22 15.39 4.14
C LEU A 116 5.81 16.73 3.74
N ARG A 117 4.95 17.74 3.46
CA ARG A 117 5.41 19.09 3.10
C ARG A 117 6.20 19.77 4.23
N ARG A 118 5.83 19.55 5.49
CA ARG A 118 6.60 20.02 6.66
C ARG A 118 7.96 19.37 6.75
N ALA A 119 8.08 18.08 6.39
CA ALA A 119 9.35 17.38 6.28
C ALA A 119 10.17 17.78 5.05
N GLY A 120 9.64 18.69 4.21
CA GLY A 120 10.30 19.22 3.02
C GLY A 120 10.15 18.37 1.76
N ALA A 121 9.33 17.32 1.78
CA ALA A 121 9.05 16.50 0.59
C ALA A 121 8.34 17.33 -0.50
N VAL A 122 8.65 17.04 -1.76
CA VAL A 122 8.07 17.69 -2.93
C VAL A 122 7.04 16.78 -3.58
N VAL A 123 5.75 17.13 -3.47
CA VAL A 123 4.68 16.39 -4.15
C VAL A 123 4.74 16.69 -5.65
N VAL A 124 5.01 15.66 -6.47
CA VAL A 124 5.10 15.79 -7.94
C VAL A 124 3.78 15.50 -8.65
N GLY A 125 2.82 14.88 -7.96
CA GLY A 125 1.52 14.58 -8.56
C GLY A 125 0.69 13.57 -7.80
N LYS A 126 -0.47 13.26 -8.40
CA LYS A 126 -1.47 12.31 -7.90
C LYS A 126 -1.35 10.99 -8.65
N THR A 127 -1.21 9.88 -7.93
CA THR A 127 -1.07 8.54 -8.52
C THR A 127 -2.42 7.83 -8.66
N THR A 128 -2.54 7.00 -9.68
CA THR A 128 -3.76 6.26 -10.02
C THR A 128 -4.22 5.36 -8.89
N THR A 129 -5.52 5.38 -8.63
CA THR A 129 -6.20 4.50 -7.68
C THR A 129 -7.27 3.66 -8.38
N HIS A 130 -7.48 2.42 -7.93
CA HIS A 130 -8.72 1.72 -8.22
C HIS A 130 -9.90 2.58 -7.73
N GLU A 131 -10.99 2.67 -8.49
CA GLU A 131 -12.12 3.56 -8.19
C GLU A 131 -12.55 3.43 -6.72
N PHE A 132 -12.56 4.56 -6.00
CA PHE A 132 -12.88 4.66 -4.56
C PHE A 132 -12.12 3.69 -3.65
N ALA A 133 -10.92 3.26 -4.02
CA ALA A 133 -10.16 2.21 -3.34
C ALA A 133 -10.86 0.84 -3.24
N TYR A 134 -12.00 0.62 -3.90
CA TYR A 134 -12.85 -0.56 -3.68
C TYR A 134 -12.47 -1.74 -4.58
N GLY A 135 -11.19 -2.06 -4.70
CA GLY A 135 -10.70 -3.24 -5.40
C GLY A 135 -9.18 -3.44 -5.31
N PRO A 136 -8.69 -4.70 -5.25
CA PRO A 136 -7.28 -5.03 -5.07
C PRO A 136 -6.48 -5.15 -6.38
N THR A 137 -7.10 -4.86 -7.54
CA THR A 137 -6.52 -5.15 -8.86
C THR A 137 -5.83 -3.95 -9.53
N GLY A 138 -6.24 -2.70 -9.21
CA GLY A 138 -5.68 -1.48 -9.80
C GLY A 138 -6.09 -1.19 -11.25
N ASP A 139 -6.91 -2.05 -11.85
CA ASP A 139 -7.29 -1.99 -13.26
C ASP A 139 -8.65 -1.34 -13.54
N ARG A 140 -9.37 -0.88 -12.50
CA ARG A 140 -10.66 -0.18 -12.59
C ARG A 140 -10.52 1.23 -12.05
N SER A 141 -10.39 2.18 -12.93
CA SER A 141 -10.34 3.61 -12.65
C SER A 141 -10.92 4.37 -13.85
N ALA A 142 -11.62 5.46 -13.60
CA ALA A 142 -12.06 6.36 -14.66
C ALA A 142 -10.89 6.98 -15.44
N ASN A 143 -9.71 6.98 -14.83
CA ASN A 143 -8.47 7.50 -15.42
C ASN A 143 -7.65 6.43 -16.16
N GLY A 144 -8.19 5.22 -16.31
CA GLY A 144 -7.48 4.06 -16.87
C GLY A 144 -6.77 3.20 -15.83
N PRO A 145 -6.30 1.99 -16.24
CA PRO A 145 -5.61 1.06 -15.35
C PRO A 145 -4.20 1.52 -15.01
N SER A 146 -3.75 1.23 -13.78
CA SER A 146 -2.32 1.20 -13.47
C SER A 146 -1.74 -0.18 -13.84
N ARG A 147 -0.62 -0.18 -14.55
CA ARG A 147 0.02 -1.38 -15.11
C ARG A 147 1.26 -1.76 -14.33
N ASN A 148 1.58 -3.05 -14.34
CA ASN A 148 2.75 -3.57 -13.63
C ASN A 148 4.04 -3.25 -14.42
N PRO A 149 5.06 -2.61 -13.81
CA PRO A 149 6.32 -2.31 -14.51
C PRO A 149 7.11 -3.55 -14.95
N TRP A 150 6.89 -4.72 -14.34
CA TRP A 150 7.51 -5.98 -14.74
C TRP A 150 6.89 -6.56 -16.00
N ASP A 151 5.59 -6.35 -16.20
CA ASP A 151 4.84 -6.72 -17.40
C ASP A 151 3.59 -5.83 -17.52
N PRO A 152 3.57 -4.85 -18.45
CA PRO A 152 2.46 -3.90 -18.61
C PRO A 152 1.11 -4.52 -19.03
N GLU A 153 1.08 -5.80 -19.43
CA GLU A 153 -0.17 -6.53 -19.65
C GLU A 153 -0.81 -7.05 -18.36
N ARG A 154 -0.11 -6.88 -17.23
CA ARG A 154 -0.54 -7.36 -15.91
C ARG A 154 -0.96 -6.23 -14.98
N MET A 155 -1.76 -6.61 -13.99
CA MET A 155 -2.19 -5.73 -12.91
C MET A 155 -0.98 -5.30 -12.07
N SER A 156 -0.93 -4.03 -11.69
CA SER A 156 -0.01 -3.53 -10.66
C SER A 156 -0.44 -3.96 -9.26
N GLY A 157 -1.65 -4.51 -9.14
CA GLY A 157 -2.33 -4.62 -7.84
C GLY A 157 -2.97 -3.30 -7.43
N GLY A 158 -3.73 -3.34 -6.33
CA GLY A 158 -4.49 -2.17 -5.90
C GLY A 158 -4.94 -2.26 -4.43
N SER A 159 -5.57 -1.18 -4.06
CA SER A 159 -6.05 -0.01 -4.82
C SER A 159 -4.97 1.07 -5.07
N SER A 160 -3.80 1.04 -4.39
CA SER A 160 -2.70 2.00 -4.58
C SER A 160 -1.76 1.57 -5.73
N GLY A 161 -2.36 1.11 -6.86
CA GLY A 161 -1.61 0.53 -7.97
C GLY A 161 -0.67 1.54 -8.65
N GLY A 162 -1.13 2.77 -8.88
CA GLY A 162 -0.30 3.82 -9.46
C GLY A 162 0.86 4.20 -8.56
N SER A 163 0.67 4.24 -7.22
CA SER A 163 1.75 4.50 -6.27
C SER A 163 2.83 3.42 -6.33
N ALA A 164 2.42 2.14 -6.39
CA ALA A 164 3.36 1.04 -6.49
C ALA A 164 4.09 1.02 -7.84
N ALA A 165 3.36 1.22 -8.94
CA ALA A 165 3.94 1.28 -10.27
C ALA A 165 4.95 2.43 -10.42
N ALA A 166 4.64 3.61 -9.86
CA ALA A 166 5.53 4.78 -9.88
C ALA A 166 6.86 4.51 -9.15
N VAL A 167 6.80 3.89 -7.97
CA VAL A 167 8.00 3.53 -7.19
C VAL A 167 8.77 2.41 -7.87
N ALA A 168 8.10 1.33 -8.27
CA ALA A 168 8.76 0.18 -8.92
C ALA A 168 9.45 0.53 -10.24
N ALA A 169 8.86 1.46 -11.01
CA ALA A 169 9.47 1.96 -12.23
C ALA A 169 10.55 3.03 -11.97
N GLY A 170 10.81 3.41 -10.72
CA GLY A 170 11.78 4.45 -10.37
C GLY A 170 11.40 5.85 -10.83
N LEU A 171 10.11 6.17 -10.96
CA LEU A 171 9.62 7.51 -11.29
C LEU A 171 9.72 8.46 -10.07
N VAL A 172 9.53 7.92 -8.90
CA VAL A 172 9.71 8.57 -7.60
C VAL A 172 10.26 7.56 -6.59
N PRO A 173 11.02 7.99 -5.57
CA PRO A 173 11.54 7.08 -4.55
C PRO A 173 10.49 6.68 -3.50
N LEU A 174 9.42 7.46 -3.36
CA LEU A 174 8.39 7.30 -2.32
C LEU A 174 7.02 7.66 -2.86
N ALA A 175 5.99 6.93 -2.41
CA ALA A 175 4.61 7.31 -2.63
C ALA A 175 3.72 7.01 -1.41
N LEU A 176 2.66 7.83 -1.21
CA LEU A 176 1.59 7.53 -0.27
C LEU A 176 0.53 6.63 -0.90
N GLY A 177 -0.03 5.74 -0.08
CA GLY A 177 -1.15 4.89 -0.41
C GLY A 177 -2.13 4.75 0.75
N THR A 178 -3.25 4.04 0.51
CA THR A 178 -4.21 3.63 1.55
C THR A 178 -4.34 2.13 1.57
N ASP A 179 -4.61 1.56 2.73
CA ASP A 179 -4.74 0.11 2.94
C ASP A 179 -5.97 -0.19 3.81
N THR A 180 -7.03 -0.67 3.18
CA THR A 180 -8.29 -1.07 3.84
C THR A 180 -8.43 -2.59 3.94
N GLY A 181 -7.74 -3.33 3.05
CA GLY A 181 -7.73 -4.79 3.03
C GLY A 181 -6.44 -5.36 2.43
N GLY A 182 -5.40 -4.51 2.23
CA GLY A 182 -4.16 -4.89 1.60
C GLY A 182 -3.67 -3.89 0.55
N SER A 183 -4.37 -2.77 0.38
CA SER A 183 -4.20 -1.88 -0.78
C SER A 183 -2.88 -1.08 -0.84
N VAL A 184 -1.97 -1.22 0.10
CA VAL A 184 -0.55 -0.83 0.05
C VAL A 184 0.30 -2.09 -0.18
N ARG A 185 0.03 -3.15 0.56
CA ARG A 185 0.82 -4.38 0.61
C ARG A 185 0.68 -5.24 -0.65
N ILE A 186 -0.55 -5.39 -1.16
CA ILE A 186 -0.83 -6.15 -2.40
C ILE A 186 -0.05 -5.56 -3.57
N PRO A 187 -0.20 -4.26 -3.93
CA PRO A 187 0.55 -3.71 -5.05
C PRO A 187 2.06 -3.66 -4.79
N ALA A 188 2.52 -3.50 -3.54
CA ALA A 188 3.93 -3.61 -3.21
C ALA A 188 4.49 -5.00 -3.55
N ALA A 189 3.79 -6.08 -3.15
CA ALA A 189 4.19 -7.45 -3.46
C ALA A 189 4.21 -7.74 -4.97
N LEU A 190 3.17 -7.32 -5.70
CA LEU A 190 3.04 -7.57 -7.13
C LEU A 190 3.99 -6.73 -8.00
N CYS A 191 4.45 -5.58 -7.50
CA CYS A 191 5.43 -4.73 -8.17
C CYS A 191 6.86 -4.88 -7.67
N GLY A 192 7.11 -5.72 -6.63
CA GLY A 192 8.45 -6.03 -6.14
C GLY A 192 9.12 -4.87 -5.38
N ILE A 193 8.37 -4.14 -4.59
CA ILE A 193 8.82 -3.03 -3.73
C ILE A 193 8.40 -3.24 -2.27
N ALA A 194 8.87 -2.39 -1.36
CA ALA A 194 8.39 -2.36 0.02
C ALA A 194 7.07 -1.59 0.14
N GLY A 195 6.18 -2.10 1.01
CA GLY A 195 4.91 -1.46 1.32
C GLY A 195 4.55 -1.62 2.80
N PHE A 196 4.35 -0.51 3.48
CA PHE A 196 4.10 -0.50 4.92
C PHE A 196 2.73 0.05 5.27
N LYS A 197 1.95 -0.75 5.97
CA LYS A 197 0.69 -0.39 6.63
C LYS A 197 0.95 -0.33 8.15
N PRO A 198 0.94 0.85 8.79
CA PRO A 198 1.14 0.96 10.24
C PRO A 198 -0.04 0.42 11.05
N SER A 199 0.02 0.55 12.37
CA SER A 199 -1.13 0.36 13.27
C SER A 199 -2.27 1.28 12.88
N TYR A 200 -3.53 0.85 13.15
CA TYR A 200 -4.69 1.68 12.91
C TYR A 200 -4.59 3.03 13.63
N GLY A 201 -4.76 4.11 12.88
CA GLY A 201 -4.68 5.48 13.39
C GLY A 201 -3.26 6.01 13.66
N ALA A 202 -2.20 5.24 13.43
CA ALA A 202 -0.82 5.70 13.64
C ALA A 202 -0.39 6.80 12.65
N ILE A 203 -0.93 6.78 11.44
CA ILE A 203 -0.91 7.91 10.51
C ILE A 203 -2.36 8.39 10.33
N SER A 204 -2.59 9.69 10.43
CA SER A 204 -3.93 10.28 10.27
C SER A 204 -4.48 10.05 8.87
N ALA A 205 -5.74 9.65 8.78
CA ALA A 205 -6.53 9.57 7.55
C ALA A 205 -7.41 10.81 7.31
N GLU A 206 -7.21 11.89 8.06
CA GLU A 206 -7.93 13.16 7.86
C GLU A 206 -7.57 13.76 6.50
N GLY A 207 -8.60 14.15 5.73
CA GLY A 207 -8.44 14.63 4.36
C GLY A 207 -8.17 13.52 3.33
N VAL A 208 -8.41 12.24 3.71
CA VAL A 208 -8.37 11.10 2.78
C VAL A 208 -9.79 10.61 2.52
N PHE A 209 -10.14 10.40 1.24
CA PHE A 209 -11.47 9.86 0.88
C PHE A 209 -11.63 8.43 1.43
N PRO A 210 -12.69 8.14 2.22
CA PRO A 210 -12.83 6.86 2.89
C PRO A 210 -13.38 5.76 1.97
N LEU A 211 -12.96 4.51 2.23
CA LEU A 211 -13.64 3.31 1.75
C LEU A 211 -14.44 2.64 2.89
N ALA A 212 -13.76 2.31 3.98
CA ALA A 212 -14.34 1.73 5.20
C ALA A 212 -13.56 2.24 6.41
N ARG A 213 -14.13 3.22 7.11
CA ARG A 213 -13.44 3.96 8.19
C ARG A 213 -12.89 3.06 9.29
N SER A 214 -13.56 1.93 9.57
CA SER A 214 -13.09 0.95 10.55
C SER A 214 -11.78 0.26 10.18
N PHE A 215 -11.39 0.29 8.88
CA PHE A 215 -10.25 -0.43 8.34
C PHE A 215 -9.27 0.43 7.55
N ASP A 216 -9.63 1.67 7.25
CA ASP A 216 -8.80 2.56 6.43
C ASP A 216 -7.50 2.93 7.17
N HIS A 217 -6.36 2.66 6.53
CA HIS A 217 -5.04 3.06 6.98
C HIS A 217 -4.38 3.91 5.90
N VAL A 218 -3.62 4.91 6.30
CA VAL A 218 -2.61 5.53 5.45
C VAL A 218 -1.34 4.71 5.54
N GLY A 219 -0.71 4.44 4.41
CA GLY A 219 0.54 3.70 4.35
C GLY A 219 1.49 4.27 3.30
N VAL A 220 2.69 3.72 3.27
CA VAL A 220 3.79 4.16 2.43
C VAL A 220 4.28 3.04 1.52
N LEU A 221 4.71 3.40 0.32
CA LEU A 221 5.36 2.53 -0.65
C LEU A 221 6.72 3.14 -1.03
N ALA A 222 7.77 2.34 -0.97
CA ALA A 222 9.15 2.78 -1.26
C ALA A 222 9.94 1.63 -1.89
N GLY A 223 11.15 1.92 -2.40
CA GLY A 223 12.01 0.91 -3.00
C GLY A 223 12.43 -0.19 -2.02
N ASP A 224 12.62 0.18 -0.75
CA ASP A 224 13.00 -0.73 0.34
C ASP A 224 12.29 -0.39 1.67
N GLU A 225 12.46 -1.28 2.64
CA GLU A 225 11.89 -1.15 3.98
C GLU A 225 12.47 0.03 4.77
N GLY A 226 13.71 0.40 4.53
CA GLY A 226 14.37 1.53 5.18
C GLY A 226 13.73 2.84 4.86
N ASP A 227 13.44 3.05 3.60
CA ASP A 227 12.74 4.23 3.12
C ASP A 227 11.28 4.27 3.62
N CYS A 228 10.62 3.11 3.76
CA CYS A 228 9.32 3.02 4.43
C CYS A 228 9.38 3.46 5.89
N LEU A 229 10.38 3.01 6.65
CA LEU A 229 10.57 3.42 8.05
C LEU A 229 10.85 4.92 8.17
N LEU A 230 11.70 5.43 7.30
CA LEU A 230 12.06 6.84 7.26
C LEU A 230 10.83 7.73 7.00
N ALA A 231 10.02 7.39 6.01
CA ALA A 231 8.78 8.08 5.73
C ALA A 231 7.76 7.95 6.88
N TYR A 232 7.64 6.76 7.47
CA TYR A 232 6.77 6.54 8.63
C TYR A 232 7.15 7.44 9.82
N ARG A 233 8.44 7.58 10.13
CA ARG A 233 8.92 8.50 11.20
C ARG A 233 8.50 9.96 10.97
N CYS A 234 8.38 10.38 9.71
CA CYS A 234 7.92 11.74 9.38
C CYS A 234 6.38 11.87 9.48
N LEU A 235 5.64 10.78 9.27
CA LEU A 235 4.18 10.76 9.17
C LEU A 235 3.48 10.36 10.47
N ALA A 236 4.14 9.59 11.34
CA ALA A 236 3.56 9.04 12.55
C ALA A 236 3.09 10.12 13.52
N SER A 237 1.94 9.86 14.17
CA SER A 237 1.35 10.76 15.16
C SER A 237 2.00 10.65 16.55
N ALA A 238 2.73 9.55 16.80
CA ALA A 238 3.40 9.27 18.08
C ALA A 238 4.84 8.82 17.86
N GLN A 239 5.67 8.92 18.90
CA GLN A 239 7.02 8.38 18.88
C GLN A 239 7.00 6.86 18.79
N LEU A 240 7.93 6.31 17.99
CA LEU A 240 8.10 4.88 17.84
C LEU A 240 8.77 4.31 19.09
N ARG A 241 8.26 3.17 19.53
CA ARG A 241 8.79 2.46 20.68
C ARG A 241 9.88 1.48 20.24
N GLU A 242 11.07 1.61 20.84
CA GLU A 242 12.12 0.62 20.75
C GLU A 242 11.88 -0.51 21.76
N ASP A 243 12.15 -1.74 21.35
CA ASP A 243 12.05 -2.93 22.18
C ASP A 243 13.43 -3.56 22.35
N PRO A 244 13.78 -4.05 23.55
CA PRO A 244 15.08 -4.68 23.79
C PRO A 244 15.17 -6.07 23.14
N GLY A 245 16.35 -6.38 22.62
CA GLY A 245 16.72 -7.69 22.06
C GLY A 245 16.12 -7.99 20.67
N PRO A 246 16.56 -9.06 20.02
CA PRO A 246 16.15 -9.41 18.66
C PRO A 246 14.69 -9.84 18.59
N ALA A 247 14.00 -9.53 17.48
CA ALA A 247 12.64 -9.96 17.24
C ALA A 247 12.56 -11.49 17.09
N ARG A 248 11.62 -12.11 17.78
CA ARG A 248 11.27 -13.54 17.62
C ARG A 248 10.28 -13.67 16.50
N VAL A 249 10.69 -14.29 15.40
CA VAL A 249 9.87 -14.42 14.19
C VAL A 249 9.34 -15.85 14.09
N ALA A 250 8.06 -16.01 13.70
CA ALA A 250 7.48 -17.29 13.35
C ALA A 250 6.92 -17.25 11.93
N TRP A 251 6.91 -18.41 11.25
CA TRP A 251 6.20 -18.60 10.00
C TRP A 251 4.75 -18.92 10.29
N LEU A 252 3.83 -18.11 9.80
CA LEU A 252 2.40 -18.40 9.81
C LEU A 252 2.05 -19.23 8.58
N ASP A 253 1.64 -20.49 8.77
CA ASP A 253 1.15 -21.34 7.69
C ASP A 253 -0.08 -20.68 7.04
N PRO A 254 0.00 -20.34 5.73
CA PRO A 254 -1.08 -19.61 5.07
C PRO A 254 -2.28 -20.50 4.67
N SER A 255 -2.22 -21.81 4.83
CA SER A 255 -3.23 -22.76 4.34
C SER A 255 -4.64 -22.51 4.87
N GLU A 256 -4.78 -22.06 6.12
CA GLU A 256 -6.07 -21.68 6.72
C GLU A 256 -6.61 -20.32 6.19
N LEU A 257 -5.79 -19.54 5.51
CA LEU A 257 -6.19 -18.27 4.90
C LEU A 257 -6.60 -18.47 3.45
N PHE A 258 -5.77 -19.18 2.69
CA PHE A 258 -6.01 -19.47 1.29
C PHE A 258 -5.04 -20.55 0.79
N ASP A 259 -5.57 -21.49 0.04
CA ASP A 259 -4.78 -22.51 -0.63
C ASP A 259 -4.18 -21.93 -1.93
N GLY A 260 -3.01 -21.30 -1.77
CA GLY A 260 -2.33 -20.52 -2.79
C GLY A 260 -1.45 -21.34 -3.75
N ASP A 261 -0.78 -20.66 -4.69
CA ASP A 261 0.21 -21.28 -5.56
C ASP A 261 1.40 -21.76 -4.70
N PRO A 262 1.68 -23.07 -4.66
CA PRO A 262 2.77 -23.62 -3.85
C PRO A 262 4.12 -22.99 -4.18
N ARG A 263 4.35 -22.63 -5.46
CA ARG A 263 5.62 -22.00 -5.90
C ARG A 263 5.80 -20.63 -5.27
N VAL A 264 4.71 -19.87 -5.07
CA VAL A 264 4.74 -18.56 -4.38
C VAL A 264 5.02 -18.79 -2.89
N VAL A 265 4.32 -19.73 -2.25
CA VAL A 265 4.50 -20.04 -0.82
C VAL A 265 5.93 -20.50 -0.55
N ASP A 266 6.45 -21.44 -1.35
CA ASP A 266 7.80 -21.99 -1.19
C ASP A 266 8.89 -20.94 -1.44
N ALA A 267 8.75 -20.09 -2.48
CA ALA A 267 9.69 -19.03 -2.76
C ALA A 267 9.77 -18.00 -1.62
N VAL A 268 8.61 -17.58 -1.10
CA VAL A 268 8.53 -16.62 0.01
C VAL A 268 9.07 -17.25 1.31
N ARG A 269 8.76 -18.52 1.57
CA ARG A 269 9.26 -19.25 2.76
C ARG A 269 10.80 -19.35 2.71
N ALA A 270 11.37 -19.71 1.59
CA ALA A 270 12.82 -19.79 1.42
C ALA A 270 13.52 -18.45 1.71
N ILE A 271 12.92 -17.34 1.27
CA ILE A 271 13.44 -15.99 1.58
C ILE A 271 13.25 -15.66 3.07
N ALA A 272 12.12 -16.02 3.67
CA ALA A 272 11.90 -15.83 5.10
C ALA A 272 12.93 -16.59 5.93
N GLU A 273 13.20 -17.85 5.63
CA GLU A 273 14.23 -18.67 6.28
C GLU A 273 15.63 -18.08 6.11
N SER A 274 15.96 -17.60 4.91
CA SER A 274 17.27 -16.99 4.63
C SER A 274 17.49 -15.65 5.31
N ARG A 275 16.49 -14.75 5.33
CA ARG A 275 16.62 -13.38 5.84
C ARG A 275 16.36 -13.27 7.34
N LEU A 276 15.38 -14.04 7.87
CA LEU A 276 14.84 -13.82 9.21
C LEU A 276 15.40 -14.81 10.24
N ALA A 277 15.90 -15.96 9.79
CA ALA A 277 16.35 -17.00 10.70
C ALA A 277 17.82 -16.84 11.06
N ARG A 278 18.06 -16.46 12.31
CA ARG A 278 19.30 -16.86 13.00
C ARG A 278 19.23 -18.32 13.50
N SER A 279 18.05 -18.96 13.36
CA SER A 279 17.69 -20.35 13.67
C SER A 279 16.47 -20.72 12.84
N GLU A 280 16.08 -22.00 12.80
CA GLU A 280 14.85 -22.49 12.11
C GLU A 280 13.62 -21.71 12.57
N LEU A 281 12.80 -21.22 11.62
CA LEU A 281 11.55 -20.51 11.91
C LEU A 281 10.54 -21.48 12.51
N GLU A 282 10.05 -21.17 13.72
CA GLU A 282 8.92 -21.92 14.30
C GLU A 282 7.68 -21.72 13.44
N GLU A 283 6.99 -22.80 13.09
CA GLU A 283 5.73 -22.73 12.34
C GLU A 283 4.56 -22.59 13.31
N VAL A 284 3.70 -21.62 13.04
CA VAL A 284 2.43 -21.42 13.76
C VAL A 284 1.26 -21.48 12.78
N ARG A 285 0.10 -21.88 13.29
CA ARG A 285 -1.12 -22.05 12.50
C ARG A 285 -2.28 -21.32 13.13
N LEU A 286 -3.16 -20.80 12.29
CA LEU A 286 -4.48 -20.39 12.74
C LEU A 286 -5.30 -21.61 13.16
N ARG A 287 -6.18 -21.42 14.13
CA ARG A 287 -7.23 -22.40 14.42
C ARG A 287 -8.07 -22.64 13.16
N ALA A 288 -8.43 -23.90 12.89
CA ALA A 288 -9.28 -24.26 11.76
C ALA A 288 -10.57 -23.40 11.72
N GLY A 289 -10.90 -22.91 10.54
CA GLY A 289 -12.04 -22.03 10.28
C GLY A 289 -11.86 -20.57 10.67
N LEU A 290 -10.76 -20.18 11.36
CA LEU A 290 -10.55 -18.80 11.78
C LEU A 290 -10.32 -17.87 10.57
N GLY A 291 -9.66 -18.34 9.52
CA GLY A 291 -9.49 -17.61 8.28
C GLY A 291 -10.81 -17.25 7.60
N GLU A 292 -11.78 -18.17 7.61
CA GLU A 292 -13.15 -17.93 7.12
C GLU A 292 -13.86 -16.85 7.95
N GLU A 293 -13.81 -16.97 9.28
CA GLU A 293 -14.43 -15.99 10.19
C GLU A 293 -13.87 -14.57 9.97
N PHE A 294 -12.55 -14.44 9.72
CA PHE A 294 -11.93 -13.16 9.35
C PHE A 294 -12.45 -12.63 8.02
N ARG A 295 -12.52 -13.48 7.00
CA ARG A 295 -12.98 -13.10 5.66
C ARG A 295 -14.42 -12.63 5.67
N GLU A 296 -15.30 -13.34 6.38
CA GLU A 296 -16.72 -12.95 6.53
C GLU A 296 -16.85 -11.64 7.28
N THR A 297 -16.18 -11.50 8.42
CA THR A 297 -16.20 -10.27 9.24
C THR A 297 -15.69 -9.06 8.43
N TYR A 298 -14.57 -9.22 7.72
CA TYR A 298 -14.03 -8.19 6.83
C TYR A 298 -15.04 -7.80 5.75
N THR A 299 -15.61 -8.80 5.05
CA THR A 299 -16.52 -8.57 3.93
C THR A 299 -17.77 -7.80 4.37
N VAL A 300 -18.39 -8.20 5.47
CA VAL A 300 -19.61 -7.56 5.97
C VAL A 300 -19.33 -6.11 6.39
N ILE A 301 -18.30 -5.87 7.20
CA ILE A 301 -18.00 -4.52 7.71
C ILE A 301 -17.60 -3.60 6.56
N GLN A 302 -16.64 -4.00 5.70
CA GLN A 302 -16.21 -3.19 4.57
C GLN A 302 -17.38 -2.86 3.63
N SER A 303 -18.21 -3.84 3.30
CA SER A 303 -19.34 -3.68 2.38
C SER A 303 -20.38 -2.70 2.91
N CYS A 304 -20.78 -2.83 4.17
CA CYS A 304 -21.75 -1.92 4.78
C CYS A 304 -21.21 -0.48 4.88
N GLU A 305 -19.94 -0.32 5.26
CA GLU A 305 -19.33 1.01 5.35
C GLU A 305 -19.13 1.64 3.98
N ALA A 306 -18.73 0.87 2.95
CA ALA A 306 -18.65 1.36 1.58
C ALA A 306 -20.00 1.84 1.06
N VAL A 307 -21.08 1.08 1.31
CA VAL A 307 -22.44 1.51 0.95
C VAL A 307 -22.83 2.81 1.67
N ALA A 308 -22.52 2.93 2.94
CA ALA A 308 -22.81 4.16 3.71
C ALA A 308 -22.10 5.39 3.12
N VAL A 309 -20.84 5.23 2.64
CA VAL A 309 -20.08 6.30 1.95
C VAL A 309 -20.73 6.67 0.61
N HIS A 310 -21.30 5.70 -0.10
CA HIS A 310 -21.77 5.90 -1.49
C HIS A 310 -23.28 5.96 -1.65
N ALA A 311 -24.08 5.84 -0.58
CA ALA A 311 -25.54 5.74 -0.66
C ALA A 311 -26.21 6.84 -1.52
N ALA A 312 -25.82 8.10 -1.32
CA ALA A 312 -26.34 9.21 -2.10
C ALA A 312 -25.95 9.11 -3.60
N ARG A 313 -24.69 8.73 -3.91
CA ARG A 313 -24.22 8.58 -5.28
C ARG A 313 -24.90 7.43 -6.01
N ILE A 314 -25.11 6.30 -5.33
CA ILE A 314 -25.86 5.16 -5.88
C ILE A 314 -27.28 5.54 -6.27
N ALA A 315 -27.93 6.40 -5.45
CA ALA A 315 -29.29 6.83 -5.71
C ALA A 315 -29.39 7.91 -6.80
N GLN A 316 -28.41 8.82 -6.90
CA GLN A 316 -28.49 10.02 -7.74
C GLN A 316 -27.87 9.85 -9.12
N ALA A 317 -26.76 9.13 -9.23
CA ALA A 317 -25.99 9.01 -10.47
C ALA A 317 -25.25 7.65 -10.58
N PRO A 318 -25.97 6.52 -10.53
CA PRO A 318 -25.35 5.19 -10.56
C PRO A 318 -24.52 4.93 -11.83
N GLU A 319 -24.85 5.58 -12.93
CA GLU A 319 -24.16 5.44 -14.23
C GLU A 319 -22.74 6.00 -14.23
N LEU A 320 -22.37 6.79 -13.23
CA LEU A 320 -21.02 7.34 -13.12
C LEU A 320 -20.02 6.37 -12.48
N PHE A 321 -20.48 5.32 -11.82
CA PHE A 321 -19.63 4.26 -11.30
C PHE A 321 -19.10 3.34 -12.41
N ASP A 322 -17.95 2.70 -12.15
CA ASP A 322 -17.58 1.48 -12.85
C ASP A 322 -18.66 0.40 -12.66
N PRO A 323 -19.08 -0.31 -13.72
CA PRO A 323 -20.16 -1.29 -13.62
C PRO A 323 -19.90 -2.41 -12.58
N GLU A 324 -18.65 -2.91 -12.49
CA GLU A 324 -18.28 -3.96 -11.53
C GLU A 324 -18.35 -3.42 -10.08
N LEU A 325 -17.95 -2.16 -9.88
CA LEU A 325 -18.04 -1.51 -8.58
C LEU A 325 -19.49 -1.28 -8.16
N LEU A 326 -20.32 -0.78 -9.07
CA LEU A 326 -21.74 -0.54 -8.82
C LEU A 326 -22.47 -1.83 -8.44
N GLU A 327 -22.22 -2.93 -9.16
CA GLU A 327 -22.81 -4.23 -8.87
C GLU A 327 -22.44 -4.70 -7.46
N ARG A 328 -21.16 -4.54 -7.08
CA ARG A 328 -20.68 -4.86 -5.74
C ARG A 328 -21.35 -4.02 -4.66
N LEU A 329 -21.52 -2.71 -4.89
CA LEU A 329 -22.22 -1.83 -3.97
C LEU A 329 -23.72 -2.19 -3.83
N ARG A 330 -24.38 -2.56 -4.93
CA ARG A 330 -25.78 -3.02 -4.91
C ARG A 330 -25.94 -4.32 -4.12
N THR A 331 -25.04 -5.28 -4.32
CA THR A 331 -25.02 -6.53 -3.54
C THR A 331 -24.78 -6.23 -2.06
N ALA A 332 -23.82 -5.37 -1.75
CA ALA A 332 -23.51 -4.94 -0.38
C ALA A 332 -24.71 -4.25 0.31
N ALA A 333 -25.49 -3.49 -0.43
CA ALA A 333 -26.70 -2.82 0.10
C ALA A 333 -27.82 -3.79 0.53
N GLN A 334 -27.73 -5.08 0.17
CA GLN A 334 -28.68 -6.10 0.62
C GLN A 334 -28.28 -6.71 1.99
N ILE A 335 -27.11 -6.40 2.53
CA ILE A 335 -26.67 -6.93 3.83
C ILE A 335 -27.53 -6.34 4.94
N PRO A 336 -28.26 -7.17 5.74
CA PRO A 336 -29.09 -6.66 6.81
C PRO A 336 -28.25 -6.02 7.93
N GLY A 337 -28.75 -4.94 8.53
CA GLY A 337 -28.03 -4.20 9.59
C GLY A 337 -27.59 -5.06 10.79
N TRP A 338 -28.36 -6.11 11.13
CA TRP A 338 -27.99 -7.02 12.21
C TRP A 338 -26.72 -7.82 11.90
N GLN A 339 -26.44 -8.12 10.63
CA GLN A 339 -25.18 -8.78 10.24
C GLN A 339 -23.98 -7.85 10.48
N TYR A 340 -24.11 -6.55 10.19
CA TYR A 340 -23.07 -5.58 10.51
C TYR A 340 -22.79 -5.55 12.02
N VAL A 341 -23.84 -5.48 12.85
CA VAL A 341 -23.68 -5.49 14.32
C VAL A 341 -23.00 -6.79 14.80
N ALA A 342 -23.39 -7.94 14.25
CA ALA A 342 -22.77 -9.22 14.57
C ALA A 342 -21.29 -9.29 14.15
N ALA A 343 -20.95 -8.76 12.97
CA ALA A 343 -19.57 -8.72 12.47
C ALA A 343 -18.68 -7.78 13.33
N VAL A 344 -19.21 -6.62 13.76
CA VAL A 344 -18.49 -5.73 14.68
C VAL A 344 -18.23 -6.42 16.03
N ALA A 345 -19.21 -7.15 16.56
CA ALA A 345 -19.01 -7.96 17.77
C ALA A 345 -18.01 -9.13 17.59
N ALA A 346 -18.01 -9.76 16.40
CA ALA A 346 -17.04 -10.80 16.06
C ALA A 346 -15.60 -10.29 16.05
N ARG A 347 -15.38 -9.04 15.65
CA ARG A 347 -14.03 -8.43 15.59
C ARG A 347 -13.26 -8.54 16.91
N SER A 348 -13.93 -8.33 18.05
CA SER A 348 -13.31 -8.44 19.39
C SER A 348 -12.87 -9.89 19.68
N ARG A 349 -13.72 -10.87 19.37
CA ARG A 349 -13.38 -12.29 19.57
C ARG A 349 -12.23 -12.72 18.65
N LEU A 350 -12.22 -12.23 17.42
CA LEU A 350 -11.13 -12.48 16.46
C LEU A 350 -9.81 -11.87 16.94
N ALA A 351 -9.84 -10.70 17.57
CA ALA A 351 -8.66 -10.08 18.15
C ALA A 351 -8.08 -10.91 19.31
N GLU A 352 -8.95 -11.44 20.19
CA GLU A 352 -8.53 -12.35 21.26
C GLU A 352 -7.92 -13.64 20.71
N ALA A 353 -8.56 -14.25 19.71
CA ALA A 353 -8.06 -15.47 19.07
C ALA A 353 -6.70 -15.25 18.38
N ALA A 354 -6.52 -14.12 17.71
CA ALA A 354 -5.25 -13.79 17.04
C ALA A 354 -4.14 -13.41 18.03
N ALA A 355 -4.47 -12.89 19.21
CA ALA A 355 -3.48 -12.51 20.22
C ALA A 355 -2.58 -13.68 20.65
N THR A 356 -3.12 -14.92 20.64
CA THR A 356 -2.36 -16.14 20.98
C THR A 356 -1.19 -16.39 20.05
N LEU A 357 -1.25 -15.96 18.78
CA LEU A 357 -0.16 -16.08 17.81
C LEU A 357 1.08 -15.28 18.22
N PHE A 358 0.87 -14.23 19.02
CA PHE A 358 1.92 -13.31 19.47
C PHE A 358 2.37 -13.55 20.93
N GLU A 359 1.95 -14.62 21.61
CA GLU A 359 2.37 -14.90 22.98
C GLU A 359 3.86 -15.22 23.07
N ARG A 360 4.38 -15.97 22.11
CA ARG A 360 5.76 -16.45 22.05
C ARG A 360 6.59 -15.74 20.97
N HIS A 361 5.93 -15.01 20.04
CA HIS A 361 6.55 -14.38 18.91
C HIS A 361 6.24 -12.89 18.85
N ASP A 362 7.17 -12.13 18.31
CA ASP A 362 7.04 -10.67 18.14
C ASP A 362 6.55 -10.34 16.73
N VAL A 363 6.91 -11.17 15.73
CA VAL A 363 6.60 -11.00 14.32
C VAL A 363 6.13 -12.31 13.70
N LEU A 364 5.08 -12.24 12.90
CA LEU A 364 4.62 -13.33 12.03
C LEU A 364 5.06 -13.04 10.59
N ALA A 365 5.57 -14.05 9.91
CA ALA A 365 6.01 -14.01 8.52
C ALA A 365 5.13 -14.92 7.68
N LEU A 366 4.63 -14.44 6.52
CA LEU A 366 3.81 -15.20 5.58
C LEU A 366 3.89 -14.54 4.19
N PRO A 367 3.41 -15.20 3.10
CA PRO A 367 3.27 -14.51 1.82
C PRO A 367 2.30 -13.32 1.92
N THR A 368 2.59 -12.23 1.18
CA THR A 368 1.67 -11.09 1.12
C THR A 368 0.41 -11.43 0.33
N VAL A 369 0.60 -12.11 -0.79
CA VAL A 369 -0.47 -12.60 -1.67
C VAL A 369 -0.15 -14.02 -2.13
N PRO A 370 -1.17 -14.85 -2.40
CA PRO A 370 -0.99 -16.26 -2.74
C PRO A 370 -0.70 -16.54 -4.22
N ILE A 371 -0.70 -15.51 -5.07
CA ILE A 371 -0.56 -15.61 -6.53
C ILE A 371 0.35 -14.51 -7.06
N THR A 372 0.98 -14.72 -8.21
CA THR A 372 1.67 -13.67 -8.96
C THR A 372 0.68 -12.71 -9.62
N ALA A 373 1.18 -11.60 -10.20
CA ALA A 373 0.36 -10.58 -10.83
C ALA A 373 -0.52 -11.16 -11.97
N PRO A 374 -1.88 -11.10 -11.86
CA PRO A 374 -2.77 -11.53 -12.93
C PRO A 374 -2.73 -10.59 -14.14
N LEU A 375 -3.22 -11.03 -15.30
CA LEU A 375 -3.42 -10.16 -16.47
C LEU A 375 -4.47 -9.08 -16.17
N LEU A 376 -4.36 -7.94 -16.84
CA LEU A 376 -5.38 -6.90 -16.77
C LEU A 376 -6.76 -7.47 -17.10
N GLN A 377 -7.75 -7.08 -16.33
CA GLN A 377 -9.14 -7.52 -16.43
C GLN A 377 -9.37 -9.02 -16.16
N GLN A 378 -8.36 -9.80 -15.83
CA GLN A 378 -8.52 -11.18 -15.41
C GLN A 378 -9.23 -11.25 -14.05
N ARG A 379 -10.31 -12.01 -13.95
CA ARG A 379 -11.12 -12.15 -12.73
C ARG A 379 -10.98 -13.53 -12.08
N GLU A 380 -10.50 -14.49 -12.84
CA GLU A 380 -10.20 -15.85 -12.38
C GLU A 380 -8.80 -16.26 -12.84
N THR A 381 -8.12 -17.09 -12.08
CA THR A 381 -6.80 -17.63 -12.40
C THR A 381 -6.69 -19.07 -11.96
N GLU A 382 -5.75 -19.81 -12.56
CA GLU A 382 -5.46 -21.19 -12.18
C GLU A 382 -4.41 -21.22 -11.08
N VAL A 383 -4.70 -21.98 -10.02
CA VAL A 383 -3.79 -22.25 -8.91
C VAL A 383 -3.82 -23.75 -8.64
N ASP A 384 -2.71 -24.44 -8.84
CA ASP A 384 -2.58 -25.89 -8.61
C ASP A 384 -3.74 -26.70 -9.23
N GLY A 385 -4.05 -26.40 -10.51
CA GLY A 385 -5.11 -27.06 -11.28
C GLY A 385 -6.55 -26.71 -10.86
N ARG A 386 -6.74 -25.67 -10.04
CA ARG A 386 -8.06 -25.18 -9.62
C ARG A 386 -8.26 -23.75 -10.07
N THR A 387 -9.45 -23.44 -10.60
CA THR A 387 -9.84 -22.06 -10.91
C THR A 387 -10.21 -21.33 -9.62
N VAL A 388 -9.55 -20.21 -9.36
CA VAL A 388 -9.80 -19.34 -8.19
C VAL A 388 -10.10 -17.92 -8.62
N ALA A 389 -10.98 -17.23 -7.88
CA ALA A 389 -11.30 -15.84 -8.13
C ALA A 389 -10.15 -14.93 -7.67
N VAL A 390 -9.69 -14.04 -8.54
CA VAL A 390 -8.53 -13.14 -8.31
C VAL A 390 -8.74 -12.23 -7.10
N ARG A 391 -9.91 -11.59 -6.98
CA ARG A 391 -10.17 -10.63 -5.89
C ARG A 391 -10.09 -11.27 -4.50
N PRO A 392 -10.79 -12.39 -4.19
CA PRO A 392 -10.64 -13.09 -2.92
C PRO A 392 -9.20 -13.54 -2.66
N ALA A 393 -8.52 -14.10 -3.66
CA ALA A 393 -7.13 -14.53 -3.54
C ALA A 393 -6.22 -13.38 -3.09
N LEU A 394 -6.25 -12.23 -3.77
CA LEU A 394 -5.42 -11.08 -3.43
C LEU A 394 -5.67 -10.51 -2.02
N LEU A 395 -6.91 -10.62 -1.49
CA LEU A 395 -7.28 -10.11 -0.18
C LEU A 395 -7.05 -11.11 0.97
N SER A 396 -6.87 -12.39 0.67
CA SER A 396 -6.93 -13.49 1.63
C SER A 396 -5.90 -13.41 2.75
N MET A 397 -4.67 -13.00 2.43
CA MET A 397 -3.54 -12.97 3.37
C MET A 397 -3.30 -11.58 3.97
N THR A 398 -4.06 -10.57 3.54
CA THR A 398 -3.86 -9.18 3.97
C THR A 398 -5.00 -8.60 4.79
N SER A 399 -6.25 -8.93 4.45
CA SER A 399 -7.44 -8.27 5.02
C SER A 399 -7.65 -8.52 6.51
N LEU A 400 -7.25 -9.69 7.02
CA LEU A 400 -7.35 -10.00 8.46
C LEU A 400 -6.57 -8.99 9.33
N TRP A 401 -5.44 -8.49 8.85
CA TRP A 401 -4.63 -7.51 9.57
C TRP A 401 -5.26 -6.12 9.60
N ASN A 402 -6.16 -5.81 8.65
CA ASN A 402 -7.01 -4.61 8.73
C ASN A 402 -8.15 -4.79 9.73
N VAL A 403 -8.79 -5.96 9.76
CA VAL A 403 -9.80 -6.28 10.80
C VAL A 403 -9.24 -6.07 12.20
N LEU A 404 -8.00 -6.48 12.40
CA LEU A 404 -7.30 -6.37 13.69
C LEU A 404 -6.61 -5.01 13.92
N GLY A 405 -6.45 -4.20 12.88
CA GLY A 405 -5.70 -2.94 12.96
C GLY A 405 -4.19 -3.11 13.20
N LEU A 406 -3.64 -4.32 12.93
CA LEU A 406 -2.24 -4.66 13.18
C LEU A 406 -1.32 -4.05 12.11
N PRO A 407 -0.13 -3.55 12.47
CA PRO A 407 0.87 -3.11 11.50
C PRO A 407 1.40 -4.28 10.68
N ALA A 408 1.64 -4.03 9.39
CA ALA A 408 2.16 -5.03 8.48
C ALA A 408 3.08 -4.38 7.43
N LEU A 409 4.22 -5.03 7.19
CA LEU A 409 5.23 -4.64 6.21
C LEU A 409 5.33 -5.73 5.15
N THR A 410 5.24 -5.35 3.88
CA THR A 410 5.61 -6.21 2.75
C THR A 410 7.00 -5.83 2.27
N VAL A 411 7.85 -6.83 2.05
CA VAL A 411 9.17 -6.66 1.44
C VAL A 411 9.32 -7.59 0.23
N PRO A 412 10.13 -7.24 -0.77
CA PRO A 412 10.39 -8.12 -1.91
C PRO A 412 10.96 -9.47 -1.50
N ALA A 413 10.44 -10.56 -2.08
CA ALA A 413 10.85 -11.93 -1.77
C ALA A 413 11.23 -12.74 -3.03
N GLY A 414 11.86 -12.10 -3.99
CA GLY A 414 12.27 -12.73 -5.25
C GLY A 414 11.15 -12.78 -6.29
N THR A 415 11.22 -13.75 -7.19
CA THR A 415 10.28 -13.88 -8.32
C THR A 415 9.84 -15.33 -8.54
N VAL A 416 8.62 -15.51 -9.05
CA VAL A 416 8.10 -16.77 -9.58
C VAL A 416 7.67 -16.51 -11.03
N ASP A 417 8.18 -17.31 -11.97
CA ASP A 417 7.98 -17.11 -13.42
C ASP A 417 8.35 -15.69 -13.91
N GLY A 418 9.39 -15.09 -13.30
CA GLY A 418 9.84 -13.73 -13.63
C GLY A 418 8.96 -12.61 -13.07
N LEU A 419 7.94 -12.90 -12.27
CA LEU A 419 7.06 -11.94 -11.62
C LEU A 419 7.34 -11.86 -10.12
N PRO A 420 7.32 -10.65 -9.52
CA PRO A 420 7.62 -10.47 -8.11
C PRO A 420 6.65 -11.19 -7.18
N VAL A 421 7.19 -11.61 -6.04
CA VAL A 421 6.43 -12.08 -4.88
C VAL A 421 6.88 -11.33 -3.63
N GLY A 422 6.01 -11.23 -2.62
CA GLY A 422 6.26 -10.44 -1.41
C GLY A 422 6.15 -11.25 -0.14
N LEU A 423 7.09 -11.03 0.78
CA LEU A 423 7.05 -11.50 2.16
C LEU A 423 6.34 -10.46 3.01
N GLN A 424 5.31 -10.85 3.73
CA GLN A 424 4.60 -10.02 4.69
C GLN A 424 5.06 -10.32 6.12
N LEU A 425 5.41 -9.26 6.85
CA LEU A 425 5.73 -9.31 8.27
C LEU A 425 4.64 -8.57 9.04
N VAL A 426 4.16 -9.15 10.15
CA VAL A 426 3.07 -8.60 10.97
C VAL A 426 3.45 -8.63 12.43
N CYS A 427 3.15 -7.58 13.19
CA CYS A 427 3.40 -7.53 14.63
C CYS A 427 2.21 -6.92 15.40
N ARG A 428 2.33 -6.84 16.73
CA ARG A 428 1.34 -6.17 17.58
C ARG A 428 1.33 -4.66 17.36
N PRO A 429 0.20 -3.97 17.60
CA PRO A 429 0.13 -2.51 17.52
C PRO A 429 1.13 -1.83 18.43
N GLY A 430 1.73 -0.74 17.96
CA GLY A 430 2.75 0.02 18.69
C GLY A 430 4.12 -0.65 18.76
N ARG A 431 4.33 -1.72 17.96
CA ARG A 431 5.58 -2.46 17.87
C ARG A 431 6.17 -2.46 16.45
N GLU A 432 5.85 -1.44 15.69
CA GLU A 432 6.18 -1.33 14.26
C GLU A 432 7.67 -1.53 13.98
N LEU A 433 8.57 -1.05 14.87
CA LEU A 433 10.01 -1.21 14.68
C LEU A 433 10.45 -2.68 14.62
N ARG A 434 9.72 -3.61 15.28
CA ARG A 434 9.99 -5.05 15.18
C ARG A 434 9.89 -5.59 13.74
N LEU A 435 9.02 -5.00 12.91
CA LEU A 435 8.90 -5.39 11.50
C LEU A 435 10.17 -5.05 10.71
N PHE A 436 10.70 -3.85 10.93
CA PHE A 436 11.89 -3.36 10.25
C PHE A 436 13.17 -4.07 10.77
N GLU A 437 13.24 -4.33 12.08
CA GLU A 437 14.29 -5.14 12.69
C GLU A 437 14.32 -6.57 12.11
N ALA A 438 13.14 -7.22 12.03
CA ALA A 438 13.02 -8.53 11.41
C ALA A 438 13.40 -8.51 9.93
N ALA A 439 13.07 -7.44 9.20
CA ALA A 439 13.44 -7.28 7.80
C ALA A 439 14.95 -7.06 7.57
N GLY A 440 15.78 -6.98 8.62
CA GLY A 440 17.23 -6.87 8.52
C GLY A 440 17.78 -5.44 8.69
N MET A 441 16.96 -4.52 9.17
CA MET A 441 17.36 -3.17 9.57
C MET A 441 17.66 -3.17 11.08
N ALA A 442 18.79 -3.74 11.48
CA ALA A 442 19.26 -3.67 12.87
C ALA A 442 20.18 -2.46 13.10
#